data_0e3c7bc5c1fcdffe45224737c56a03ab
#
_entry.id   0e3c7bc5c1fcdffe45224737c56a03ab
#
_cell.length_a   1.000
_cell.length_b   1.000
_cell.length_c   1.000
_cell.angle_alpha   90.00
_cell.angle_beta   90.00
_cell.angle_gamma   90.00
#
_symmetry.space_group_name_H-M   'P 1'
#
loop_
_entity.id
_entity.type
_entity.pdbx_description
1 polymer ?
#
loop_
_entity_poly.entity_id
_entity_poly.type
_entity_poly.pdbx_seq_one_letter_code
_entity_poly.pdbx_strand_id
1 'polypeptide(L)' 'SYKVGMLKVLELRQLAMDALGDDFNFKEFHSILLDNGEPPLFILEKLVKNWIALKQS' A
#
# COMPACT_ATOMS: atom_id res chain seq x y z
N SER A 1 5.94 -17.17 -1.60
CA SER A 1 4.87 -17.85 -0.88
C SER A 1 3.83 -16.86 -0.38
N TYR A 2 2.68 -17.37 -0.02
CA TYR A 2 1.56 -16.55 0.44
C TYR A 2 1.92 -15.71 1.67
N LYS A 3 2.59 -16.33 2.62
CA LYS A 3 2.95 -15.63 3.87
C LYS A 3 3.88 -14.45 3.63
N VAL A 4 4.82 -14.61 2.73
CA VAL A 4 5.76 -13.53 2.41
C VAL A 4 5.02 -12.34 1.82
N GLY A 5 4.11 -12.61 0.88
CA GLY A 5 3.30 -11.55 0.28
C GLY A 5 2.41 -10.85 1.29
N MET A 6 1.79 -11.62 2.19
CA MET A 6 0.94 -11.05 3.23
C MET A 6 1.72 -10.16 4.18
N LEU A 7 2.93 -10.58 4.57
CA LEU A 7 3.76 -9.78 5.45
C LEU A 7 4.13 -8.45 4.80
N LYS A 8 4.42 -8.47 3.50
CA LYS A 8 4.76 -7.25 2.78
C LYS A 8 3.56 -6.30 2.71
N VAL A 9 2.37 -6.84 2.46
CA VAL A 9 1.15 -6.03 2.43
C VAL A 9 0.90 -5.37 3.79
N LEU A 10 1.06 -6.12 4.87
CA LEU A 10 0.88 -5.58 6.21
C LEU A 10 1.92 -4.51 6.53
N GLU A 11 3.14 -4.72 6.09
CA GLU A 11 4.21 -3.75 6.27
C GLU A 11 3.90 -2.45 5.54
N LEU A 12 3.45 -2.55 4.29
CA LEU A 12 3.10 -1.37 3.50
C LEU A 12 1.90 -0.64 4.10
N ARG A 13 0.93 -1.37 4.63
CA ARG A 13 -0.22 -0.76 5.29
C ARG A 13 0.25 0.03 6.51
N GLN A 14 1.11 -0.56 7.32
CA GLN A 14 1.61 0.12 8.51
C GLN A 14 2.41 1.36 8.13
N LEU A 15 3.23 1.25 7.10
CA LEU A 15 4.00 2.39 6.59
C LEU A 15 3.06 3.53 6.20
N ALA A 16 2.00 3.21 5.46
CA ALA A 16 1.05 4.21 5.02
C ALA A 16 0.30 4.84 6.19
N MET A 17 -0.12 4.03 7.14
CA MET A 17 -0.82 4.53 8.32
C MET A 17 0.07 5.48 9.14
N ASP A 18 1.34 5.13 9.28
CA ASP A 18 2.28 5.97 10.01
C ASP A 18 2.55 7.27 9.27
N ALA A 19 2.63 7.21 7.95
CA ALA A 19 2.94 8.39 7.13
C ALA A 19 1.75 9.33 7.00
N LEU A 20 0.55 8.79 6.85
CA LEU A 20 -0.64 9.58 6.55
C LEU A 20 -1.50 9.91 7.77
N GLY A 21 -1.40 9.09 8.82
CA GLY A 21 -2.22 9.31 10.00
C GLY A 21 -3.71 9.37 9.64
N ASP A 22 -4.35 10.48 9.93
CA ASP A 22 -5.79 10.65 9.68
C ASP A 22 -6.13 10.71 8.19
N ASP A 23 -5.13 10.96 7.34
CA ASP A 23 -5.34 11.00 5.89
C ASP A 23 -5.34 9.62 5.26
N PHE A 24 -5.01 8.59 6.04
CA PHE A 24 -5.02 7.22 5.52
C PHE A 24 -6.45 6.79 5.20
N ASN A 25 -6.65 6.23 4.01
CA ASN A 25 -7.95 5.77 3.55
C ASN A 25 -7.86 4.31 3.14
N PHE A 26 -8.53 3.43 3.89
CA PHE A 26 -8.52 2.00 3.62
C PHE A 26 -9.06 1.65 2.24
N LYS A 27 -10.10 2.36 1.81
CA LYS A 27 -10.69 2.08 0.50
C LYS A 27 -9.69 2.35 -0.62
N GLU A 28 -8.96 3.45 -0.52
CA GLU A 28 -7.94 3.78 -1.51
C GLU A 28 -6.80 2.76 -1.49
N PHE A 29 -6.36 2.39 -0.28
CA PHE A 29 -5.31 1.40 -0.15
C PHE A 29 -5.72 0.07 -0.76
N HIS A 30 -6.93 -0.39 -0.44
CA HIS A 30 -7.46 -1.64 -0.99
C HIS A 30 -7.63 -1.58 -2.51
N SER A 31 -8.01 -0.42 -3.05
CA SER A 31 -8.10 -0.24 -4.50
C SER A 31 -6.75 -0.44 -5.17
N ILE A 32 -5.68 0.05 -4.57
CA ILE A 32 -4.34 -0.16 -5.10
C ILE A 32 -4.03 -1.65 -5.18
N LEU A 33 -4.40 -2.40 -4.15
CA LEU A 33 -4.16 -3.84 -4.10
C LEU A 33 -4.98 -4.60 -5.14
N LEU A 34 -6.23 -4.18 -5.34
CA LEU A 34 -7.18 -4.92 -6.18
C LEU A 34 -7.14 -4.48 -7.65
N ASP A 35 -7.03 -3.18 -7.89
CA ASP A 35 -7.10 -2.64 -9.25
C ASP A 35 -5.95 -3.08 -10.14
N ASN A 36 -4.83 -3.42 -9.52
CA ASN A 36 -3.64 -3.84 -10.25
C ASN A 36 -3.55 -5.37 -10.37
N GLY A 37 -4.60 -6.07 -9.99
CA GLY A 37 -4.61 -7.52 -9.98
C GLY A 37 -3.70 -8.03 -8.89
N GLU A 38 -2.77 -8.89 -9.26
CA GLU A 38 -1.78 -9.41 -8.31
C GLU A 38 -0.39 -8.95 -8.75
N PRO A 39 -0.07 -7.66 -8.55
CA PRO A 39 1.22 -7.14 -9.02
C PRO A 39 2.36 -7.75 -8.22
N PRO A 40 3.58 -7.80 -8.81
CA PRO A 40 4.75 -8.18 -8.05
C PRO A 40 4.91 -7.26 -6.84
N LEU A 41 5.48 -7.79 -5.76
CA LEU A 41 5.61 -7.01 -4.52
C LEU A 41 6.37 -5.70 -4.70
N PHE A 42 7.41 -5.69 -5.53
CA PHE A 42 8.17 -4.46 -5.74
C PHE A 42 7.35 -3.39 -6.47
N ILE A 43 6.44 -3.80 -7.35
CA ILE A 43 5.54 -2.86 -8.02
C ILE A 43 4.51 -2.33 -7.03
N LEU A 44 3.96 -3.22 -6.21
CA LEU A 44 3.00 -2.84 -5.18
C LEU A 44 3.60 -1.82 -4.22
N GLU A 45 4.83 -2.06 -3.79
CA GLU A 45 5.54 -1.14 -2.90
C GLU A 45 5.67 0.23 -3.54
N LYS A 46 6.03 0.26 -4.81
CA LYS A 46 6.17 1.51 -5.55
C LYS A 46 4.85 2.25 -5.65
N LEU A 47 3.77 1.53 -5.95
CA LEU A 47 2.44 2.13 -6.05
C LEU A 47 1.99 2.73 -4.73
N VAL A 48 2.20 2.00 -3.64
CA VAL A 48 1.82 2.48 -2.31
C VAL A 48 2.62 3.72 -1.93
N LYS A 49 3.92 3.70 -2.19
CA LYS A 49 4.78 4.85 -1.87
C LYS A 49 4.40 6.08 -2.69
N ASN A 50 4.06 5.90 -3.96
CA ASN A 50 3.60 7.01 -4.80
C ASN A 50 2.29 7.58 -4.27
N TRP A 51 1.36 6.72 -3.87
CA TRP A 51 0.09 7.15 -3.30
C TRP A 51 0.31 7.96 -2.02
N ILE A 52 1.19 7.48 -1.13
CA ILE A 52 1.52 8.20 0.09
C ILE A 52 2.06 9.60 -0.23
N ALA A 53 2.97 9.68 -1.19
CA ALA A 53 3.56 10.96 -1.58
C ALA A 53 2.50 11.93 -2.09
N LEU A 54 1.56 11.43 -2.89
CA LEU A 54 0.47 12.26 -3.40
C LEU A 54 -0.42 12.79 -2.29
N LYS A 55 -0.68 11.96 -1.29
CA LYS A 55 -1.50 12.37 -0.15
C LYS A 55 -0.80 13.42 0.72
N GLN A 56 0.51 13.36 0.78
CA GLN A 56 1.29 14.28 1.60
C GLN A 56 1.57 15.63 0.92
N SER A 57 1.34 15.71 -0.37
CA SER A 57 1.65 16.94 -1.10
C SER A 57 0.54 18.00 -1.04
#